data_9e90a9f38ebf68d46182f70267c9af2c
#
_entry.id   9e90a9f38ebf68d46182f70267c9af2c
#
_cell.length_a   1.000
_cell.length_b   1.000
_cell.length_c   1.000
_cell.angle_alpha   90.00
_cell.angle_beta   90.00
_cell.angle_gamma   90.00
#
_symmetry.space_group_name_H-M   'P 1'
#
loop_
_entity.id
_entity.type
_entity.pdbx_description
1 polymer ?
#
loop_
_entity_poly.entity_id
_entity_poly.type
_entity_poly.pdbx_seq_one_letter_code
_entity_poly.pdbx_strand_id
1 'polypeptide(L)'
;MQSAVKVLMVVDFRKADPFNISGVAYHRLVIPYINLAKKYPVEVHQINEIDSKNIDLKDFQLVVFSRVLSNYGRDEEVLAALQKARIPFIVDVDDFWRLPPTHLVKLHWDHYRMPRRVKMALKHATVVTTTTSHLAAQVKCINKNVYVLPNAIDPEQPQFIPRPVPSGQVRVGWVGGICHTDDIPLLEKGFQQLYADEPLYSKYKVKLGGFNPVNLDVWAYYEHIFTAGKSRPHYERLPAMDIRQYATMYNQLDVCLVPLEDTPFNRCKSPLKLLEAGWFKKACVVSELYPYTVMGRHRENVLFVKNNKTDWYKHVKKLIQNPALREDLGNSLHETVMQDYV
;
A
#
# COMPACT_ATOMS: atom_id res chain seq x y z
N MET A 1 -1.21 40.09 1.73
CA MET A 1 -1.19 38.67 1.34
C MET A 1 -0.33 37.95 2.36
N GLN A 2 -0.83 36.89 3.00
CA GLN A 2 0.00 36.05 3.87
C GLN A 2 1.11 35.42 3.02
N SER A 3 2.36 35.48 3.50
CA SER A 3 3.49 34.78 2.83
C SER A 3 3.22 33.27 2.82
N ALA A 4 3.53 32.61 1.72
CA ALA A 4 3.40 31.16 1.61
C ALA A 4 4.27 30.44 2.66
N VAL A 5 3.76 29.37 3.23
CA VAL A 5 4.52 28.48 4.12
C VAL A 5 5.41 27.60 3.28
N LYS A 6 6.74 27.75 3.41
CA LYS A 6 7.71 26.92 2.70
C LYS A 6 7.93 25.60 3.44
N VAL A 7 7.58 24.51 2.79
CA VAL A 7 7.69 23.13 3.30
C VAL A 7 8.83 22.41 2.59
N LEU A 8 9.79 21.91 3.34
CA LEU A 8 10.80 20.99 2.85
C LEU A 8 10.30 19.55 2.98
N MET A 9 10.06 18.91 1.88
CA MET A 9 9.58 17.52 1.82
C MET A 9 10.74 16.58 1.45
N VAL A 10 11.11 15.70 2.39
CA VAL A 10 12.17 14.72 2.16
C VAL A 10 11.53 13.41 1.74
N VAL A 11 11.79 12.99 0.52
CA VAL A 11 11.21 11.79 -0.09
C VAL A 11 12.27 10.76 -0.42
N ASP A 12 11.90 9.49 -0.31
CA ASP A 12 12.75 8.36 -0.65
C ASP A 12 12.73 8.14 -2.17
N PHE A 13 13.82 8.52 -2.84
CA PHE A 13 14.03 8.16 -4.24
C PHE A 13 14.80 6.84 -4.32
N ARG A 14 14.35 5.93 -5.16
CA ARG A 14 15.15 4.75 -5.49
C ARG A 14 16.36 5.19 -6.31
N LYS A 15 17.56 4.79 -5.88
CA LYS A 15 18.86 5.24 -6.42
C LYS A 15 19.03 5.19 -7.95
N ALA A 16 18.26 4.38 -8.65
CA ALA A 16 18.40 4.19 -10.10
C ALA A 16 17.58 5.17 -10.94
N ASP A 17 16.60 5.88 -10.35
CA ASP A 17 15.70 6.76 -11.09
C ASP A 17 15.21 7.89 -10.16
N PRO A 18 15.65 9.14 -10.38
CA PRO A 18 15.19 10.29 -9.59
C PRO A 18 13.69 10.56 -9.71
N PHE A 19 13.01 9.95 -10.69
CA PHE A 19 11.56 10.00 -10.86
C PHE A 19 10.86 8.82 -10.20
N ASN A 20 11.58 7.79 -9.73
CA ASN A 20 11.00 6.58 -9.13
C ASN A 20 10.89 6.73 -7.61
N ILE A 21 9.84 7.41 -7.20
CA ILE A 21 9.46 7.63 -5.81
C ILE A 21 8.91 6.31 -5.23
N SER A 22 9.18 6.04 -3.96
CA SER A 22 8.54 4.89 -3.29
C SER A 22 7.02 5.07 -3.21
N GLY A 23 6.28 3.96 -3.22
CA GLY A 23 4.81 4.02 -3.08
C GLY A 23 4.36 4.75 -1.81
N VAL A 24 5.12 4.60 -0.74
CA VAL A 24 4.89 5.32 0.53
C VAL A 24 5.02 6.82 0.34
N ALA A 25 6.16 7.29 -0.17
CA ALA A 25 6.37 8.71 -0.40
C ALA A 25 5.33 9.29 -1.36
N TYR A 26 4.97 8.56 -2.42
CA TYR A 26 3.96 9.00 -3.37
C TYR A 26 2.60 9.21 -2.72
N HIS A 27 2.05 8.19 -2.07
CA HIS A 27 0.69 8.25 -1.49
C HIS A 27 0.62 9.09 -0.22
N ARG A 28 1.68 9.13 0.57
CA ARG A 28 1.66 9.75 1.89
C ARG A 28 2.18 11.19 1.93
N LEU A 29 3.07 11.53 1.01
CA LEU A 29 3.70 12.86 1.01
C LEU A 29 3.41 13.60 -0.30
N VAL A 30 3.81 13.05 -1.45
CA VAL A 30 3.81 13.81 -2.71
C VAL A 30 2.39 14.24 -3.09
N ILE A 31 1.45 13.31 -3.21
CA ILE A 31 0.07 13.65 -3.62
C ILE A 31 -0.65 14.55 -2.60
N PRO A 32 -0.64 14.25 -1.28
CA PRO A 32 -1.28 15.12 -0.31
C PRO A 32 -0.73 16.56 -0.31
N TYR A 33 0.60 16.73 -0.39
CA TYR A 33 1.19 18.06 -0.34
C TYR A 33 1.04 18.85 -1.65
N ILE A 34 1.03 18.19 -2.81
CA ILE A 34 0.70 18.82 -4.09
C ILE A 34 -0.76 19.34 -4.03
N ASN A 35 -1.70 18.54 -3.56
CA ASN A 35 -3.10 18.97 -3.44
C ASN A 35 -3.29 20.03 -2.36
N LEU A 36 -2.54 19.98 -1.27
CA LEU A 36 -2.53 21.03 -0.26
C LEU A 36 -2.09 22.38 -0.86
N ALA A 37 -1.03 22.38 -1.67
CA ALA A 37 -0.51 23.59 -2.32
C ALA A 37 -1.48 24.20 -3.34
N LYS A 38 -2.40 23.40 -3.92
CA LYS A 38 -3.48 23.95 -4.77
C LYS A 38 -4.53 24.75 -3.98
N LYS A 39 -4.73 24.45 -2.71
CA LYS A 39 -5.81 25.01 -1.87
C LYS A 39 -5.33 26.08 -0.89
N TYR A 40 -4.08 26.03 -0.50
CA TYR A 40 -3.51 26.87 0.56
C TYR A 40 -2.20 27.51 0.10
N PRO A 41 -1.76 28.64 0.67
CA PRO A 41 -0.49 29.27 0.35
C PRO A 41 0.67 28.47 0.94
N VAL A 42 0.96 27.33 0.32
CA VAL A 42 2.05 26.41 0.68
C VAL A 42 2.95 26.23 -0.54
N GLU A 43 4.25 26.40 -0.34
CA GLU A 43 5.29 26.16 -1.32
C GLU A 43 6.06 24.90 -0.92
N VAL A 44 6.04 23.86 -1.74
CA VAL A 44 6.66 22.55 -1.44
C VAL A 44 7.96 22.39 -2.19
N HIS A 45 9.07 22.23 -1.45
CA HIS A 45 10.39 21.92 -1.99
C HIS A 45 10.71 20.45 -1.73
N GLN A 46 10.82 19.67 -2.80
CA GLN A 46 11.07 18.24 -2.71
C GLN A 46 12.55 17.91 -2.88
N ILE A 47 13.08 17.12 -1.95
CA ILE A 47 14.47 16.65 -1.97
C ILE A 47 14.54 15.17 -1.56
N ASN A 48 15.65 14.52 -1.85
CA ASN A 48 15.89 13.13 -1.46
C ASN A 48 16.73 12.97 -0.18
N GLU A 49 17.51 13.96 0.18
CA GLU A 49 18.34 13.98 1.39
C GLU A 49 18.61 15.42 1.83
N ILE A 50 18.64 15.66 3.13
CA ILE A 50 19.09 16.93 3.69
C ILE A 50 20.62 16.92 3.72
N ASP A 51 21.24 17.69 2.83
CA ASP A 51 22.67 18.01 2.87
C ASP A 51 22.85 19.46 3.34
N SER A 52 23.50 19.63 4.49
CA SER A 52 23.78 20.94 5.07
C SER A 52 24.64 21.87 4.18
N LYS A 53 25.28 21.30 3.15
CA LYS A 53 26.05 22.08 2.16
C LYS A 53 25.19 22.72 1.07
N ASN A 54 23.99 22.15 0.82
CA ASN A 54 23.15 22.53 -0.32
C ASN A 54 21.82 23.18 0.10
N ILE A 55 21.45 23.16 1.39
CA ILE A 55 20.15 23.63 1.87
C ILE A 55 20.34 24.42 3.16
N ASP A 56 19.94 25.69 3.15
CA ASP A 56 19.76 26.44 4.38
C ASP A 56 18.37 26.09 4.96
N LEU A 57 18.38 25.33 6.04
CA LEU A 57 17.14 24.93 6.73
C LEU A 57 16.31 26.13 7.21
N LYS A 58 16.93 27.30 7.41
CA LYS A 58 16.23 28.52 7.86
C LYS A 58 15.26 29.08 6.82
N ASP A 59 15.40 28.67 5.55
CA ASP A 59 14.47 29.07 4.50
C ASP A 59 13.11 28.40 4.61
N PHE A 60 12.98 27.37 5.46
CA PHE A 60 11.78 26.57 5.59
C PHE A 60 11.10 26.73 6.95
N GLN A 61 9.77 26.74 6.96
CA GLN A 61 8.95 26.81 8.16
C GLN A 61 8.52 25.44 8.65
N LEU A 62 8.63 24.40 7.82
CA LEU A 62 8.23 23.04 8.12
C LEU A 62 9.09 22.02 7.34
N VAL A 63 9.46 20.93 7.98
CA VAL A 63 10.04 19.75 7.31
C VAL A 63 9.08 18.56 7.44
N VAL A 64 8.90 17.81 6.35
CA VAL A 64 8.08 16.59 6.35
C VAL A 64 8.83 15.42 5.73
N PHE A 65 8.69 14.22 6.30
CA PHE A 65 9.33 13.02 5.79
C PHE A 65 8.62 11.75 6.27
N SER A 66 8.90 10.62 5.61
CA SER A 66 8.38 9.32 6.00
C SER A 66 9.43 8.50 6.75
N ARG A 67 9.09 8.02 7.93
CA ARG A 67 9.86 7.07 8.77
C ARG A 67 11.24 7.58 9.20
N VAL A 68 12.14 7.86 8.27
CA VAL A 68 13.53 8.27 8.52
C VAL A 68 13.95 9.37 7.55
N LEU A 69 14.90 10.20 7.98
CA LEU A 69 15.39 11.36 7.20
C LEU A 69 16.53 11.04 6.25
N SER A 70 17.24 9.93 6.48
CA SER A 70 18.45 9.61 5.72
C SER A 70 18.52 8.12 5.45
N ASN A 71 18.85 7.76 4.22
CA ASN A 71 19.14 6.37 3.86
C ASN A 71 20.47 5.87 4.45
N TYR A 72 21.34 6.77 4.89
CA TYR A 72 22.70 6.48 5.33
C TYR A 72 22.92 6.57 6.85
N GLY A 73 21.86 6.68 7.65
CA GLY A 73 21.95 6.64 9.13
C GLY A 73 22.35 7.98 9.76
N ARG A 74 22.28 9.10 9.05
CA ARG A 74 22.56 10.45 9.56
C ARG A 74 21.38 11.11 10.29
N ASP A 75 20.35 10.32 10.62
CA ASP A 75 19.12 10.89 11.23
C ASP A 75 19.39 11.69 12.50
N GLU A 76 20.29 11.21 13.38
CA GLU A 76 20.61 11.90 14.64
C GLU A 76 21.17 13.31 14.39
N GLU A 77 22.09 13.43 13.41
CA GLU A 77 22.71 14.71 13.03
C GLU A 77 21.66 15.67 12.46
N VAL A 78 20.82 15.17 11.52
CA VAL A 78 19.81 16.01 10.86
C VAL A 78 18.71 16.43 11.84
N LEU A 79 18.25 15.53 12.68
CA LEU A 79 17.26 15.85 13.72
C LEU A 79 17.79 16.89 14.70
N ALA A 80 19.06 16.78 15.11
CA ALA A 80 19.71 17.78 15.97
C ALA A 80 19.80 19.16 15.29
N ALA A 81 20.09 19.18 13.98
CA ALA A 81 20.12 20.42 13.21
C ALA A 81 18.73 21.08 13.13
N LEU A 82 17.66 20.32 12.89
CA LEU A 82 16.28 20.82 12.89
C LEU A 82 15.88 21.40 14.25
N GLN A 83 16.20 20.69 15.33
CA GLN A 83 15.93 21.16 16.69
C GLN A 83 16.68 22.42 17.03
N LYS A 84 17.97 22.51 16.69
CA LYS A 84 18.81 23.71 16.89
C LYS A 84 18.23 24.90 16.12
N ALA A 85 17.78 24.67 14.89
CA ALA A 85 17.15 25.70 14.05
C ALA A 85 15.71 26.01 14.48
N ARG A 86 15.14 25.28 15.44
CA ARG A 86 13.73 25.39 15.90
C ARG A 86 12.71 25.22 14.78
N ILE A 87 13.02 24.38 13.79
CA ILE A 87 12.11 24.10 12.69
C ILE A 87 11.22 22.92 13.07
N PRO A 88 9.88 23.11 13.09
CA PRO A 88 8.96 22.02 13.33
C PRO A 88 9.04 20.98 12.21
N PHE A 89 8.82 19.71 12.57
CA PHE A 89 8.78 18.67 11.56
C PHE A 89 7.70 17.62 11.82
N ILE A 90 7.13 17.13 10.72
CA ILE A 90 6.13 16.06 10.68
C ILE A 90 6.79 14.77 10.23
N VAL A 91 6.56 13.71 10.97
CA VAL A 91 6.94 12.35 10.58
C VAL A 91 5.69 11.58 10.18
N ASP A 92 5.62 11.14 8.92
CA ASP A 92 4.59 10.18 8.49
C ASP A 92 5.08 8.76 8.71
N VAL A 93 4.25 7.91 9.27
CA VAL A 93 4.51 6.47 9.42
C VAL A 93 3.28 5.68 8.98
N ASP A 94 3.46 4.86 7.95
CA ASP A 94 2.40 4.10 7.29
C ASP A 94 2.32 2.64 7.72
N ASP A 95 3.45 2.05 8.14
CA ASP A 95 3.59 0.68 8.60
C ASP A 95 4.26 0.59 9.99
N PHE A 96 4.02 -0.50 10.70
CA PHE A 96 4.70 -0.76 11.95
C PHE A 96 6.21 -0.96 11.75
N TRP A 97 7.02 -0.36 12.58
CA TRP A 97 8.49 -0.34 12.42
C TRP A 97 9.20 -1.62 12.84
N ARG A 98 8.49 -2.61 13.40
CA ARG A 98 9.01 -3.94 13.72
C ARG A 98 8.49 -4.95 12.71
N LEU A 99 9.38 -5.44 11.86
CA LEU A 99 9.04 -6.47 10.89
C LEU A 99 8.99 -7.85 11.53
N PRO A 100 8.10 -8.76 11.10
CA PRO A 100 8.11 -10.15 11.54
C PRO A 100 9.42 -10.84 11.11
N PRO A 101 9.84 -11.92 11.79
CA PRO A 101 11.09 -12.63 11.47
C PRO A 101 11.19 -13.15 10.04
N THR A 102 10.04 -13.52 9.46
CA THR A 102 9.91 -14.07 8.11
C THR A 102 9.89 -13.00 6.99
N HIS A 103 9.84 -11.73 7.36
CA HIS A 103 9.71 -10.66 6.37
C HIS A 103 10.96 -10.56 5.48
N LEU A 104 10.76 -10.51 4.16
CA LEU A 104 11.82 -10.55 3.14
C LEU A 104 12.99 -9.59 3.40
N VAL A 105 12.71 -8.37 3.87
CA VAL A 105 13.75 -7.35 4.11
C VAL A 105 14.17 -7.26 5.58
N LYS A 106 13.80 -8.23 6.42
CA LYS A 106 14.07 -8.18 7.87
C LYS A 106 15.55 -8.01 8.23
N LEU A 107 16.44 -8.78 7.57
CA LEU A 107 17.89 -8.69 7.82
C LEU A 107 18.44 -7.31 7.45
N HIS A 108 18.04 -6.78 6.32
CA HIS A 108 18.42 -5.43 5.89
C HIS A 108 17.89 -4.36 6.86
N TRP A 109 16.63 -4.48 7.27
CA TRP A 109 15.96 -3.59 8.21
C TRP A 109 16.68 -3.52 9.56
N ASP A 110 17.08 -4.66 10.10
CA ASP A 110 17.82 -4.75 11.36
C ASP A 110 19.26 -4.27 11.23
N HIS A 111 19.93 -4.60 10.12
CA HIS A 111 21.29 -4.13 9.84
C HIS A 111 21.36 -2.59 9.91
N TYR A 112 20.41 -1.89 9.31
CA TYR A 112 20.33 -0.43 9.35
C TYR A 112 19.65 0.12 10.61
N ARG A 113 19.39 -0.73 11.61
CA ARG A 113 18.74 -0.36 12.90
C ARG A 113 17.45 0.44 12.72
N MET A 114 16.69 0.16 11.69
CA MET A 114 15.48 0.91 11.30
C MET A 114 14.47 1.08 12.46
N PRO A 115 14.17 0.06 13.30
CA PRO A 115 13.26 0.23 14.42
C PRO A 115 13.69 1.32 15.41
N ARG A 116 15.01 1.43 15.68
CA ARG A 116 15.55 2.48 16.55
C ARG A 116 15.44 3.85 15.90
N ARG A 117 15.81 3.95 14.63
CA ARG A 117 15.81 5.20 13.86
C ARG A 117 14.39 5.77 13.72
N VAL A 118 13.43 4.92 13.36
CA VAL A 118 12.01 5.33 13.26
C VAL A 118 11.50 5.82 14.62
N LYS A 119 11.74 5.06 15.72
CA LYS A 119 11.34 5.50 17.05
C LYS A 119 11.96 6.83 17.47
N MET A 120 13.21 7.06 17.10
CA MET A 120 13.90 8.32 17.38
C MET A 120 13.23 9.47 16.63
N ALA A 121 12.94 9.31 15.34
CA ALA A 121 12.23 10.30 14.55
C ALA A 121 10.84 10.60 15.15
N LEU A 122 10.06 9.56 15.47
CA LEU A 122 8.75 9.69 16.12
C LEU A 122 8.84 10.43 17.46
N LYS A 123 9.83 10.12 18.29
CA LYS A 123 10.00 10.75 19.62
C LYS A 123 10.22 12.26 19.52
N HIS A 124 10.95 12.71 18.54
CA HIS A 124 11.34 14.11 18.37
C HIS A 124 10.41 14.90 17.43
N ALA A 125 9.49 14.22 16.74
CA ALA A 125 8.54 14.86 15.84
C ALA A 125 7.66 15.88 16.57
N THR A 126 7.42 17.03 15.95
CA THR A 126 6.42 18.00 16.37
C THR A 126 5.02 17.40 16.26
N VAL A 127 4.78 16.72 15.14
CA VAL A 127 3.54 15.98 14.84
C VAL A 127 3.91 14.66 14.15
N VAL A 128 3.17 13.62 14.45
CA VAL A 128 3.22 12.36 13.71
C VAL A 128 1.91 12.16 12.97
N THR A 129 1.99 11.78 11.69
CA THR A 129 0.83 11.33 10.92
C THR A 129 0.93 9.83 10.63
N THR A 130 -0.21 9.15 10.60
CA THR A 130 -0.28 7.71 10.34
C THR A 130 -1.57 7.33 9.64
N THR A 131 -1.64 6.12 9.12
CA THR A 131 -2.72 5.66 8.24
C THR A 131 -3.97 5.18 8.97
N THR A 132 -3.83 4.65 10.20
CA THR A 132 -4.92 3.98 10.91
C THR A 132 -4.89 4.25 12.41
N SER A 133 -6.04 4.13 13.06
CA SER A 133 -6.16 4.27 14.52
C SER A 133 -5.36 3.19 15.27
N HIS A 134 -5.24 1.99 14.71
CA HIS A 134 -4.44 0.90 15.31
C HIS A 134 -2.95 1.26 15.34
N LEU A 135 -2.40 1.75 14.23
CA LEU A 135 -1.02 2.21 14.17
C LEU A 135 -0.82 3.46 15.05
N ALA A 136 -1.79 4.39 15.06
CA ALA A 136 -1.74 5.56 15.93
C ALA A 136 -1.64 5.17 17.41
N ALA A 137 -2.34 4.12 17.85
CA ALA A 137 -2.23 3.61 19.22
C ALA A 137 -0.80 3.13 19.57
N GLN A 138 -0.10 2.53 18.61
CA GLN A 138 1.32 2.15 18.78
C GLN A 138 2.23 3.39 18.85
N VAL A 139 1.97 4.40 18.04
CA VAL A 139 2.73 5.66 18.02
C VAL A 139 2.53 6.45 19.29
N LYS A 140 1.32 6.48 19.86
CA LYS A 140 0.98 7.21 21.12
C LYS A 140 1.86 6.84 22.30
N CYS A 141 2.43 5.62 22.31
CA CYS A 141 3.40 5.20 23.34
C CYS A 141 4.75 5.94 23.21
N ILE A 142 5.02 6.61 22.07
CA ILE A 142 6.28 7.30 21.78
C ILE A 142 6.05 8.83 21.70
N ASN A 143 5.01 9.24 20.97
CA ASN A 143 4.64 10.64 20.76
C ASN A 143 3.12 10.79 20.90
N LYS A 144 2.68 11.66 21.81
CA LYS A 144 1.23 11.88 22.05
C LYS A 144 0.57 12.73 20.96
N ASN A 145 1.37 13.50 20.21
CA ASN A 145 0.88 14.38 19.15
C ASN A 145 0.80 13.63 17.82
N VAL A 146 -0.12 12.67 17.73
CA VAL A 146 -0.33 11.82 16.55
C VAL A 146 -1.73 11.97 15.99
N TYR A 147 -1.80 12.10 14.66
CA TYR A 147 -3.03 12.24 13.88
C TYR A 147 -3.17 11.10 12.87
N VAL A 148 -4.39 10.61 12.72
CA VAL A 148 -4.71 9.63 11.69
C VAL A 148 -5.10 10.38 10.41
N LEU A 149 -4.30 10.20 9.36
CA LEU A 149 -4.58 10.61 8.01
C LEU A 149 -4.70 9.34 7.17
N PRO A 150 -5.90 8.83 6.90
CA PRO A 150 -6.07 7.63 6.08
C PRO A 150 -5.44 7.81 4.69
N ASN A 151 -5.11 6.71 4.03
CA ASN A 151 -4.85 6.77 2.59
C ASN A 151 -6.15 7.14 1.88
N ALA A 152 -6.03 7.90 0.80
CA ALA A 152 -7.15 8.32 -0.03
C ALA A 152 -6.82 8.11 -1.52
N ILE A 153 -7.84 8.10 -2.35
CA ILE A 153 -7.73 8.10 -3.81
C ILE A 153 -7.82 9.55 -4.29
N ASP A 154 -6.89 9.95 -5.13
CA ASP A 154 -6.98 11.21 -5.87
C ASP A 154 -7.50 10.92 -7.28
N PRO A 155 -8.78 11.21 -7.57
CA PRO A 155 -9.40 10.92 -8.87
C PRO A 155 -8.80 11.70 -10.03
N GLU A 156 -8.08 12.80 -9.76
CA GLU A 156 -7.40 13.59 -10.79
C GLU A 156 -6.12 12.91 -11.30
N GLN A 157 -5.61 11.89 -10.59
CA GLN A 157 -4.43 11.16 -11.05
C GLN A 157 -4.78 10.25 -12.25
N PRO A 158 -4.02 10.29 -13.35
CA PRO A 158 -4.31 9.53 -14.57
C PRO A 158 -4.44 8.03 -14.38
N GLN A 159 -3.75 7.47 -13.38
CA GLN A 159 -3.82 6.04 -13.06
C GLN A 159 -5.18 5.60 -12.49
N PHE A 160 -5.97 6.51 -11.94
CA PHE A 160 -7.29 6.23 -11.39
C PHE A 160 -8.42 6.46 -12.39
N ILE A 161 -8.13 6.79 -13.65
CA ILE A 161 -9.13 6.84 -14.70
C ILE A 161 -9.50 5.40 -15.10
N PRO A 162 -10.75 4.93 -14.85
CA PRO A 162 -11.15 3.57 -15.20
C PRO A 162 -11.09 3.35 -16.73
N ARG A 163 -10.42 2.27 -17.13
CA ARG A 163 -10.31 1.84 -18.52
C ARG A 163 -10.70 0.36 -18.63
N PRO A 164 -11.99 0.04 -18.68
CA PRO A 164 -12.45 -1.35 -18.71
C PRO A 164 -11.83 -2.11 -19.89
N VAL A 165 -11.29 -3.28 -19.59
CA VAL A 165 -10.74 -4.20 -20.59
C VAL A 165 -11.75 -5.34 -20.75
N PRO A 166 -12.40 -5.52 -21.91
CA PRO A 166 -13.31 -6.62 -22.16
C PRO A 166 -12.63 -7.98 -21.97
N SER A 167 -13.35 -8.94 -21.42
CA SER A 167 -12.86 -10.31 -21.25
C SER A 167 -14.03 -11.30 -21.33
N GLY A 168 -13.83 -12.40 -22.03
CA GLY A 168 -14.77 -13.52 -22.06
C GLY A 168 -14.67 -14.41 -20.81
N GLN A 169 -13.68 -14.19 -19.94
CA GLN A 169 -13.45 -14.95 -18.72
C GLN A 169 -13.37 -14.00 -17.52
N VAL A 170 -13.74 -14.50 -16.33
CA VAL A 170 -13.59 -13.76 -15.06
C VAL A 170 -12.11 -13.72 -14.66
N ARG A 171 -11.54 -12.56 -14.52
CA ARG A 171 -10.13 -12.35 -14.16
C ARG A 171 -10.02 -12.26 -12.65
N VAL A 172 -9.46 -13.30 -12.04
CA VAL A 172 -9.23 -13.42 -10.60
C VAL A 172 -7.76 -13.16 -10.34
N GLY A 173 -7.42 -12.22 -9.46
CA GLY A 173 -6.01 -11.95 -9.26
C GLY A 173 -5.67 -11.11 -8.04
N TRP A 174 -4.40 -10.83 -7.94
CA TRP A 174 -3.79 -10.02 -6.89
C TRP A 174 -2.81 -9.02 -7.52
N VAL A 175 -2.70 -7.85 -6.92
CA VAL A 175 -1.73 -6.81 -7.31
C VAL A 175 -0.92 -6.40 -6.10
N GLY A 176 0.40 -6.37 -6.23
CA GLY A 176 1.27 -5.94 -5.13
C GLY A 176 2.75 -6.13 -5.40
N GLY A 177 3.57 -5.90 -4.38
CA GLY A 177 5.01 -6.07 -4.42
C GLY A 177 5.48 -7.38 -3.79
N ILE A 178 6.79 -7.56 -3.70
CA ILE A 178 7.43 -8.80 -3.22
C ILE A 178 7.32 -9.04 -1.70
N CYS A 179 6.95 -8.04 -0.91
CA CYS A 179 6.94 -8.14 0.57
C CYS A 179 5.65 -8.76 1.12
N HIS A 180 5.07 -9.75 0.42
CA HIS A 180 3.86 -10.47 0.80
C HIS A 180 4.09 -12.00 0.91
N THR A 181 5.33 -12.40 1.24
CA THR A 181 5.73 -13.81 1.32
C THR A 181 4.97 -14.61 2.36
N ASP A 182 4.46 -13.97 3.41
CA ASP A 182 3.64 -14.60 4.44
C ASP A 182 2.13 -14.56 4.08
N ASP A 183 1.71 -13.60 3.25
CA ASP A 183 0.31 -13.39 2.91
C ASP A 183 -0.16 -14.30 1.75
N ILE A 184 0.65 -14.42 0.69
CA ILE A 184 0.33 -15.19 -0.51
C ILE A 184 0.06 -16.67 -0.24
N PRO A 185 0.78 -17.37 0.66
CA PRO A 185 0.52 -18.78 0.99
C PRO A 185 -0.89 -19.06 1.51
N LEU A 186 -1.60 -18.06 2.03
CA LEU A 186 -3.01 -18.22 2.43
C LEU A 186 -3.93 -18.62 1.26
N LEU A 187 -3.52 -18.30 0.02
CA LEU A 187 -4.27 -18.60 -1.19
C LEU A 187 -4.01 -20.00 -1.76
N GLU A 188 -2.93 -20.68 -1.35
CA GLU A 188 -2.44 -21.91 -1.98
C GLU A 188 -3.52 -23.00 -2.12
N LYS A 189 -4.16 -23.39 -1.01
CA LYS A 189 -5.21 -24.40 -1.04
C LYS A 189 -6.43 -23.93 -1.83
N GLY A 190 -6.73 -22.65 -1.81
CA GLY A 190 -7.80 -22.05 -2.61
C GLY A 190 -7.57 -22.24 -4.11
N PHE A 191 -6.35 -21.96 -4.59
CA PHE A 191 -6.00 -22.20 -5.99
C PHE A 191 -5.92 -23.66 -6.35
N GLN A 192 -5.39 -24.53 -5.48
CA GLN A 192 -5.41 -25.98 -5.71
C GLN A 192 -6.83 -26.50 -5.95
N GLN A 193 -7.80 -26.06 -5.13
CA GLN A 193 -9.20 -26.42 -5.30
C GLN A 193 -9.83 -25.79 -6.55
N LEU A 194 -9.48 -24.53 -6.86
CA LEU A 194 -9.99 -23.84 -8.05
C LEU A 194 -9.55 -24.54 -9.34
N TYR A 195 -8.28 -24.96 -9.43
CA TYR A 195 -7.76 -25.69 -10.59
C TYR A 195 -8.23 -27.14 -10.67
N ALA A 196 -8.74 -27.70 -9.57
CA ALA A 196 -9.36 -29.04 -9.55
C ALA A 196 -10.85 -29.00 -9.93
N ASP A 197 -11.48 -27.82 -9.98
CA ASP A 197 -12.90 -27.65 -10.34
C ASP A 197 -13.05 -27.54 -11.86
N GLU A 198 -13.01 -28.68 -12.56
CA GLU A 198 -13.07 -28.76 -14.04
C GLU A 198 -14.23 -27.95 -14.66
N PRO A 199 -15.47 -27.97 -14.12
CA PRO A 199 -16.58 -27.16 -14.65
C PRO A 199 -16.34 -25.64 -14.64
N LEU A 200 -15.42 -25.16 -13.82
CA LEU A 200 -15.06 -23.75 -13.76
C LEU A 200 -13.89 -23.39 -14.67
N TYR A 201 -13.08 -24.38 -15.10
CA TYR A 201 -11.78 -24.16 -15.71
C TYR A 201 -11.80 -23.18 -16.90
N SER A 202 -12.81 -23.24 -17.76
CA SER A 202 -12.97 -22.34 -18.90
C SER A 202 -13.52 -20.95 -18.57
N LYS A 203 -14.00 -20.73 -17.34
CA LYS A 203 -14.75 -19.54 -16.94
C LYS A 203 -13.89 -18.43 -16.35
N TYR A 204 -12.66 -18.72 -15.96
CA TYR A 204 -11.78 -17.74 -15.29
C TYR A 204 -10.38 -17.72 -15.87
N LYS A 205 -9.67 -16.64 -15.58
CA LYS A 205 -8.24 -16.45 -15.79
C LYS A 205 -7.60 -15.90 -14.54
N VAL A 206 -6.42 -16.40 -14.18
CA VAL A 206 -5.68 -15.96 -13.00
C VAL A 206 -4.67 -14.88 -13.41
N LYS A 207 -4.64 -13.78 -12.69
CA LYS A 207 -3.73 -12.65 -12.91
C LYS A 207 -2.85 -12.40 -11.69
N LEU A 208 -1.55 -12.26 -11.90
CA LEU A 208 -0.58 -11.88 -10.88
C LEU A 208 0.09 -10.57 -11.27
N GLY A 209 -0.24 -9.48 -10.57
CA GLY A 209 0.21 -8.12 -10.87
C GLY A 209 1.39 -7.66 -10.02
N GLY A 210 2.32 -6.93 -10.66
CA GLY A 210 3.51 -6.38 -10.02
C GLY A 210 4.79 -7.17 -10.27
N PHE A 211 4.76 -8.13 -11.21
CA PHE A 211 5.92 -8.97 -11.55
C PHE A 211 7.15 -8.13 -11.90
N ASN A 212 8.25 -8.38 -11.18
CA ASN A 212 9.54 -7.75 -11.40
C ASN A 212 10.64 -8.81 -11.55
N PRO A 213 11.34 -8.87 -12.70
CA PRO A 213 12.36 -9.88 -12.96
C PRO A 213 13.59 -9.82 -12.04
N VAL A 214 13.80 -8.71 -11.35
CA VAL A 214 14.92 -8.57 -10.38
C VAL A 214 14.78 -9.53 -9.18
N ASN A 215 13.56 -10.00 -8.86
CA ASN A 215 13.29 -10.88 -7.71
C ASN A 215 12.65 -12.20 -8.18
N LEU A 216 13.28 -12.87 -9.14
CA LEU A 216 12.72 -14.05 -9.80
C LEU A 216 12.30 -15.15 -8.83
N ASP A 217 13.09 -15.45 -7.79
CA ASP A 217 12.79 -16.53 -6.85
C ASP A 217 11.49 -16.29 -6.08
N VAL A 218 11.27 -15.05 -5.63
CA VAL A 218 10.03 -14.68 -4.92
C VAL A 218 8.85 -14.76 -5.87
N TRP A 219 8.99 -14.26 -7.10
CA TRP A 219 7.92 -14.31 -8.09
C TRP A 219 7.63 -15.73 -8.56
N ALA A 220 8.65 -16.59 -8.73
CA ALA A 220 8.47 -18.00 -9.03
C ALA A 220 7.69 -18.74 -7.93
N TYR A 221 7.97 -18.40 -6.66
CA TYR A 221 7.20 -18.93 -5.54
C TYR A 221 5.74 -18.46 -5.57
N TYR A 222 5.47 -17.18 -5.82
CA TYR A 222 4.09 -16.67 -5.96
C TYR A 222 3.38 -17.35 -7.13
N GLU A 223 4.04 -17.47 -8.28
CA GLU A 223 3.48 -18.14 -9.46
C GLU A 223 3.14 -19.58 -9.20
N HIS A 224 3.99 -20.31 -8.47
CA HIS A 224 3.71 -21.69 -8.09
C HIS A 224 2.36 -21.78 -7.33
N ILE A 225 2.10 -20.85 -6.41
CA ILE A 225 0.83 -20.79 -5.68
C ILE A 225 -0.33 -20.44 -6.61
N PHE A 226 -0.19 -19.37 -7.41
CA PHE A 226 -1.24 -18.88 -8.31
C PHE A 226 -1.55 -19.82 -9.48
N THR A 227 -0.66 -20.74 -9.81
CA THR A 227 -0.86 -21.77 -10.83
C THR A 227 -1.16 -23.14 -10.23
N ALA A 228 -1.16 -23.29 -8.91
CA ALA A 228 -1.21 -24.57 -8.20
C ALA A 228 -0.14 -25.58 -8.73
N GLY A 229 1.02 -25.09 -9.15
CA GLY A 229 2.09 -25.89 -9.72
C GLY A 229 1.80 -26.50 -11.11
N LYS A 230 0.69 -26.10 -11.76
CA LYS A 230 0.27 -26.65 -13.06
C LYS A 230 0.80 -25.81 -14.24
N SER A 231 0.92 -26.40 -15.43
CA SER A 231 1.20 -25.66 -16.65
C SER A 231 0.04 -24.76 -17.07
N ARG A 232 0.28 -23.64 -17.66
CA ARG A 232 -0.24 -22.28 -17.51
C ARG A 232 -1.32 -21.72 -18.46
N PRO A 233 -2.29 -22.41 -19.05
CA PRO A 233 -3.18 -21.75 -20.03
C PRO A 233 -4.09 -20.67 -19.42
N HIS A 234 -4.36 -20.71 -18.11
CA HIS A 234 -5.27 -19.78 -17.42
C HIS A 234 -4.56 -18.77 -16.51
N TYR A 235 -3.25 -18.59 -16.67
CA TYR A 235 -2.45 -17.68 -15.86
C TYR A 235 -1.77 -16.59 -16.73
N GLU A 236 -1.70 -15.38 -16.20
CA GLU A 236 -1.02 -14.26 -16.85
C GLU A 236 -0.32 -13.35 -15.82
N ARG A 237 0.91 -12.99 -16.12
CA ARG A 237 1.68 -11.98 -15.40
C ARG A 237 1.29 -10.59 -15.86
N LEU A 238 1.12 -9.67 -14.92
CA LEU A 238 1.11 -8.25 -15.20
C LEU A 238 2.43 -7.66 -14.69
N PRO A 239 3.26 -7.08 -15.57
CA PRO A 239 4.56 -6.55 -15.17
C PRO A 239 4.43 -5.41 -14.16
N ALA A 240 5.47 -5.22 -13.34
CA ALA A 240 5.55 -4.08 -12.45
C ALA A 240 5.51 -2.77 -13.25
N MET A 241 4.81 -1.79 -12.72
CA MET A 241 4.66 -0.47 -13.29
C MET A 241 5.21 0.59 -12.33
N ASP A 242 5.51 1.77 -12.85
CA ASP A 242 5.77 2.95 -12.03
C ASP A 242 4.59 3.22 -11.09
N ILE A 243 4.85 3.76 -9.90
CA ILE A 243 3.83 4.02 -8.89
C ILE A 243 2.71 4.96 -9.40
N ARG A 244 2.99 5.80 -10.39
CA ARG A 244 2.00 6.68 -11.04
C ARG A 244 1.11 5.98 -12.06
N GLN A 245 1.38 4.71 -12.36
CA GLN A 245 0.64 3.87 -13.31
C GLN A 245 0.14 2.58 -12.69
N TYR A 246 0.68 2.20 -11.55
CA TYR A 246 0.45 0.92 -10.88
C TYR A 246 -1.03 0.58 -10.72
N ALA A 247 -1.89 1.56 -10.32
CA ALA A 247 -3.30 1.32 -10.12
C ALA A 247 -4.05 0.92 -11.40
N THR A 248 -3.50 1.21 -12.60
CA THR A 248 -4.12 0.76 -13.86
C THR A 248 -4.21 -0.76 -13.98
N MET A 249 -3.40 -1.53 -13.22
CA MET A 249 -3.48 -2.99 -13.18
C MET A 249 -4.86 -3.50 -12.71
N TYR A 250 -5.56 -2.73 -11.88
CA TYR A 250 -6.92 -3.10 -11.44
C TYR A 250 -7.93 -3.16 -12.59
N ASN A 251 -7.69 -2.46 -13.72
CA ASN A 251 -8.52 -2.62 -14.93
C ASN A 251 -8.46 -4.03 -15.53
N GLN A 252 -7.40 -4.77 -15.22
CA GLN A 252 -7.17 -6.14 -15.69
C GLN A 252 -7.80 -7.21 -14.78
N LEU A 253 -8.52 -6.81 -13.73
CA LEU A 253 -9.16 -7.70 -12.76
C LEU A 253 -10.68 -7.53 -12.75
N ASP A 254 -11.39 -8.58 -12.36
CA ASP A 254 -12.81 -8.58 -12.02
C ASP A 254 -13.03 -8.97 -10.55
N VAL A 255 -12.15 -9.83 -10.03
CA VAL A 255 -12.12 -10.26 -8.63
C VAL A 255 -10.71 -10.04 -8.09
N CYS A 256 -10.60 -9.23 -7.03
CA CYS A 256 -9.35 -8.97 -6.33
C CYS A 256 -9.22 -9.86 -5.09
N LEU A 257 -8.09 -10.52 -4.96
CA LEU A 257 -7.72 -11.28 -3.76
C LEU A 257 -6.86 -10.39 -2.86
N VAL A 258 -7.22 -10.30 -1.59
CA VAL A 258 -6.51 -9.45 -0.63
C VAL A 258 -6.15 -10.28 0.61
N PRO A 259 -5.22 -11.25 0.47
CA PRO A 259 -4.72 -12.02 1.61
C PRO A 259 -3.87 -11.15 2.53
N LEU A 260 -3.99 -11.39 3.82
CA LEU A 260 -3.17 -10.75 4.84
C LEU A 260 -3.03 -11.71 6.02
N GLU A 261 -1.80 -12.11 6.37
CA GLU A 261 -1.52 -12.94 7.53
C GLU A 261 -1.72 -12.15 8.84
N ASP A 262 -2.24 -12.81 9.87
CA ASP A 262 -2.51 -12.16 11.15
C ASP A 262 -1.24 -11.99 11.98
N THR A 263 -0.56 -10.88 11.79
CA THR A 263 0.63 -10.48 12.55
C THR A 263 0.46 -9.08 13.12
N PRO A 264 1.17 -8.74 14.22
CA PRO A 264 1.17 -7.37 14.74
C PRO A 264 1.60 -6.32 13.70
N PHE A 265 2.48 -6.67 12.78
CA PHE A 265 2.90 -5.83 11.67
C PHE A 265 1.74 -5.58 10.70
N ASN A 266 1.09 -6.63 10.24
CA ASN A 266 0.01 -6.56 9.27
C ASN A 266 -1.25 -5.88 9.84
N ARG A 267 -1.53 -6.00 11.13
CA ARG A 267 -2.62 -5.26 11.80
C ARG A 267 -2.40 -3.75 11.80
N CYS A 268 -1.17 -3.28 11.60
CA CYS A 268 -0.84 -1.85 11.50
C CYS A 268 -0.91 -1.30 10.06
N LYS A 269 -1.15 -2.14 9.07
CA LYS A 269 -1.26 -1.71 7.65
C LYS A 269 -2.51 -0.88 7.41
N SER A 270 -2.57 -0.23 6.24
CA SER A 270 -3.74 0.49 5.74
C SER A 270 -4.57 -0.38 4.80
N PRO A 271 -5.86 -0.04 4.58
CA PRO A 271 -6.71 -0.76 3.63
C PRO A 271 -6.48 -0.34 2.17
N LEU A 272 -5.31 0.18 1.78
CA LEU A 272 -5.05 0.76 0.46
C LEU A 272 -5.47 -0.16 -0.70
N LYS A 273 -5.23 -1.48 -0.60
CA LYS A 273 -5.65 -2.44 -1.64
C LYS A 273 -7.18 -2.46 -1.83
N LEU A 274 -7.95 -2.29 -0.76
CA LEU A 274 -9.42 -2.19 -0.86
C LEU A 274 -9.85 -0.85 -1.44
N LEU A 275 -9.14 0.24 -1.11
CA LEU A 275 -9.43 1.56 -1.69
C LEU A 275 -9.23 1.53 -3.21
N GLU A 276 -8.10 1.01 -3.66
CA GLU A 276 -7.78 0.90 -5.08
C GLU A 276 -8.77 -0.03 -5.80
N ALA A 277 -8.99 -1.24 -5.29
CA ALA A 277 -9.94 -2.18 -5.88
C ALA A 277 -11.37 -1.61 -5.93
N GLY A 278 -11.82 -0.96 -4.85
CA GLY A 278 -13.13 -0.32 -4.74
C GLY A 278 -13.28 0.85 -5.71
N TRP A 279 -12.24 1.67 -5.87
CA TRP A 279 -12.24 2.73 -6.86
C TRP A 279 -12.56 2.20 -8.27
N PHE A 280 -11.95 1.08 -8.64
CA PHE A 280 -12.19 0.41 -9.93
C PHE A 280 -13.41 -0.54 -9.93
N LYS A 281 -14.27 -0.50 -8.92
CA LYS A 281 -15.49 -1.33 -8.80
C LYS A 281 -15.19 -2.83 -8.87
N LYS A 282 -14.12 -3.31 -8.22
CA LYS A 282 -13.77 -4.72 -8.24
C LYS A 282 -14.33 -5.43 -7.01
N ALA A 283 -14.94 -6.60 -7.23
CA ALA A 283 -15.32 -7.48 -6.13
C ALA A 283 -14.08 -8.00 -5.40
N CYS A 284 -14.09 -7.96 -4.07
CA CYS A 284 -12.93 -8.34 -3.27
C CYS A 284 -13.22 -9.56 -2.37
N VAL A 285 -12.27 -10.52 -2.38
CA VAL A 285 -12.18 -11.58 -1.36
C VAL A 285 -11.00 -11.24 -0.46
N VAL A 286 -11.23 -11.11 0.83
CA VAL A 286 -10.34 -10.37 1.74
C VAL A 286 -10.16 -11.14 3.05
N SER A 287 -8.95 -11.19 3.61
CA SER A 287 -8.74 -11.66 4.98
C SER A 287 -9.57 -10.84 5.97
N GLU A 288 -10.34 -11.50 6.85
CA GLU A 288 -11.12 -10.86 7.92
C GLU A 288 -10.18 -10.39 9.03
N LEU A 289 -9.46 -9.30 8.76
CA LEU A 289 -8.44 -8.76 9.64
C LEU A 289 -8.45 -7.23 9.58
N TYR A 290 -8.13 -6.60 10.71
CA TYR A 290 -7.72 -5.22 10.66
C TYR A 290 -6.44 -5.10 9.79
N PRO A 291 -6.33 -4.19 8.82
CA PRO A 291 -7.11 -2.95 8.62
C PRO A 291 -8.36 -3.07 7.74
N TYR A 292 -8.64 -4.23 7.16
CA TYR A 292 -9.71 -4.34 6.16
C TYR A 292 -11.12 -4.27 6.76
N THR A 293 -11.28 -4.71 8.03
CA THR A 293 -12.56 -4.61 8.76
C THR A 293 -12.98 -3.19 9.12
N VAL A 294 -12.11 -2.19 8.90
CA VAL A 294 -12.44 -0.77 9.13
C VAL A 294 -13.47 -0.28 8.11
N MET A 295 -13.36 -0.73 6.86
CA MET A 295 -14.22 -0.30 5.76
C MET A 295 -14.99 -1.45 5.09
N GLY A 296 -14.47 -2.68 5.21
CA GLY A 296 -15.12 -3.86 4.67
C GLY A 296 -16.31 -4.30 5.52
N ARG A 297 -17.41 -4.72 4.85
CA ARG A 297 -18.58 -5.33 5.45
C ARG A 297 -18.91 -6.61 4.68
N HIS A 298 -18.93 -7.74 5.42
CA HIS A 298 -19.11 -9.05 4.80
C HIS A 298 -20.45 -9.16 4.07
N ARG A 299 -20.39 -9.55 2.79
CA ARG A 299 -21.54 -9.70 1.87
C ARG A 299 -22.26 -8.39 1.49
N GLU A 300 -21.81 -7.25 1.99
CA GLU A 300 -22.32 -5.95 1.59
C GLU A 300 -21.40 -5.30 0.55
N ASN A 301 -20.07 -5.20 0.86
CA ASN A 301 -19.09 -4.61 -0.05
C ASN A 301 -17.84 -5.46 -0.26
N VAL A 302 -17.63 -6.53 0.54
CA VAL A 302 -16.54 -7.50 0.38
C VAL A 302 -17.00 -8.92 0.80
N LEU A 303 -16.21 -9.94 0.42
CA LEU A 303 -16.33 -11.28 0.99
C LEU A 303 -15.15 -11.54 1.90
N PHE A 304 -15.37 -11.57 3.22
CA PHE A 304 -14.33 -11.88 4.19
C PHE A 304 -14.04 -13.38 4.30
N VAL A 305 -12.76 -13.69 4.47
CA VAL A 305 -12.22 -15.02 4.75
C VAL A 305 -11.48 -14.98 6.09
N LYS A 306 -11.78 -15.94 6.98
CA LYS A 306 -11.11 -16.10 8.29
C LYS A 306 -9.72 -16.76 8.19
N ASN A 307 -9.03 -16.60 7.06
CA ASN A 307 -7.74 -17.22 6.76
C ASN A 307 -7.73 -18.77 6.86
N ASN A 308 -8.90 -19.40 6.88
CA ASN A 308 -8.99 -20.83 6.65
C ASN A 308 -8.81 -21.13 5.14
N LYS A 309 -8.16 -22.23 4.84
CA LYS A 309 -7.76 -22.58 3.47
C LYS A 309 -8.92 -22.91 2.52
N THR A 310 -10.15 -23.03 3.03
CA THR A 310 -11.31 -23.50 2.24
C THR A 310 -12.19 -22.36 1.77
N ASP A 311 -12.29 -21.27 2.54
CA ASP A 311 -13.21 -20.18 2.22
C ASP A 311 -12.74 -19.34 1.04
N TRP A 312 -11.43 -19.26 0.79
CA TRP A 312 -10.89 -18.61 -0.42
C TRP A 312 -11.51 -19.22 -1.69
N TYR A 313 -11.45 -20.55 -1.84
CA TYR A 313 -12.05 -21.21 -2.98
C TYR A 313 -13.55 -20.97 -3.08
N LYS A 314 -14.30 -21.13 -1.97
CA LYS A 314 -15.77 -20.96 -1.96
C LYS A 314 -16.18 -19.57 -2.44
N HIS A 315 -15.52 -18.53 -1.95
CA HIS A 315 -15.86 -17.16 -2.31
C HIS A 315 -15.44 -16.83 -3.74
N VAL A 316 -14.25 -17.26 -4.18
CA VAL A 316 -13.80 -17.10 -5.58
C VAL A 316 -14.76 -17.81 -6.53
N LYS A 317 -15.11 -19.07 -6.27
CA LYS A 317 -16.10 -19.84 -7.05
C LYS A 317 -17.42 -19.10 -7.16
N LYS A 318 -17.95 -18.61 -6.03
CA LYS A 318 -19.20 -17.85 -5.98
C LYS A 318 -19.16 -16.62 -6.86
N LEU A 319 -18.02 -15.88 -6.84
CA LEU A 319 -17.85 -14.69 -7.66
C LEU A 319 -17.65 -15.01 -9.14
N ILE A 320 -17.01 -16.12 -9.50
CA ILE A 320 -16.91 -16.58 -10.89
C ILE A 320 -18.29 -16.90 -11.46
N GLN A 321 -19.14 -17.56 -10.69
CA GLN A 321 -20.45 -18.05 -11.13
C GLN A 321 -21.55 -16.99 -11.10
N ASN A 322 -21.39 -15.90 -10.34
CA ASN A 322 -22.46 -14.91 -10.14
C ASN A 322 -22.01 -13.49 -10.54
N PRO A 323 -22.27 -13.09 -11.79
CA PRO A 323 -21.94 -11.75 -12.29
C PRO A 323 -22.62 -10.63 -11.48
N ALA A 324 -23.89 -10.77 -11.14
CA ALA A 324 -24.65 -9.77 -10.40
C ALA A 324 -24.01 -9.51 -9.02
N LEU A 325 -23.67 -10.58 -8.29
CA LEU A 325 -22.98 -10.41 -7.00
C LEU A 325 -21.61 -9.72 -7.13
N ARG A 326 -20.87 -9.97 -8.22
CA ARG A 326 -19.59 -9.24 -8.46
C ARG A 326 -19.85 -7.75 -8.65
N GLU A 327 -20.85 -7.41 -9.43
CA GLU A 327 -21.24 -6.03 -9.71
C GLU A 327 -21.72 -5.31 -8.44
N ASP A 328 -22.62 -5.94 -7.69
CA ASP A 328 -23.18 -5.40 -6.44
C ASP A 328 -22.07 -5.12 -5.42
N LEU A 329 -21.18 -6.09 -5.16
CA LEU A 329 -20.08 -5.92 -4.21
C LEU A 329 -19.09 -4.84 -4.69
N GLY A 330 -18.76 -4.82 -5.98
CA GLY A 330 -17.86 -3.83 -6.55
C GLY A 330 -18.41 -2.41 -6.48
N ASN A 331 -19.71 -2.22 -6.79
CA ASN A 331 -20.38 -0.93 -6.69
C ASN A 331 -20.48 -0.47 -5.23
N SER A 332 -20.90 -1.33 -4.30
CA SER A 332 -21.00 -0.98 -2.87
C SER A 332 -19.65 -0.63 -2.26
N LEU A 333 -18.57 -1.33 -2.64
CA LEU A 333 -17.21 -0.97 -2.20
C LEU A 333 -16.78 0.38 -2.80
N HIS A 334 -17.12 0.65 -4.05
CA HIS A 334 -16.86 1.92 -4.70
C HIS A 334 -17.55 3.09 -3.98
N GLU A 335 -18.83 2.93 -3.64
CA GLU A 335 -19.58 3.92 -2.86
C GLU A 335 -18.89 4.23 -1.53
N THR A 336 -18.45 3.19 -0.81
CA THR A 336 -17.68 3.36 0.43
C THR A 336 -16.40 4.17 0.21
N VAL A 337 -15.68 3.91 -0.89
CA VAL A 337 -14.45 4.66 -1.21
C VAL A 337 -14.76 6.11 -1.55
N MET A 338 -15.79 6.33 -2.38
CA MET A 338 -16.20 7.69 -2.78
C MET A 338 -16.64 8.56 -1.61
N GLN A 339 -17.31 7.96 -0.64
CA GLN A 339 -17.83 8.69 0.52
C GLN A 339 -16.73 9.10 1.50
N ASP A 340 -15.77 8.19 1.78
CA ASP A 340 -14.90 8.33 2.94
C ASP A 340 -13.41 8.52 2.59
N TYR A 341 -13.01 8.30 1.31
CA TYR A 341 -11.58 8.17 0.95
C TYR A 341 -11.19 8.87 -0.38
N VAL A 342 -11.92 9.92 -0.77
CA VAL A 342 -11.63 10.75 -1.97
C VAL A 342 -11.36 12.20 -1.60
#